data_f778902234d0336cde1c0be2cda08f9b
#
_entry.id   f778902234d0336cde1c0be2cda08f9b
#
_cell.length_a   1.000
_cell.length_b   1.000
_cell.length_c   1.000
_cell.angle_alpha   90.00
_cell.angle_beta   90.00
_cell.angle_gamma   90.00
#
_symmetry.space_group_name_H-M   'P 1'
#
loop_
_entity.id
_entity.type
_entity.pdbx_description
1 polymer ?
#
loop_
_entity_poly.entity_id
_entity_poly.type
_entity_poly.pdbx_seq_one_letter_code
_entity_poly.pdbx_strand_id
1 'polypeptide(L)'
;RRQRQMCIRDRGQSVYTLRTYLRGAPVFLGKYGEIITFPSTKHLGRWILEHDDHDLAGVSTWQDLIDTANAGELKVEVHPDNSYSFNGIAADINKGPDAVDTAQMSKAYELLADAADWAQDDSLNSLLLANPRMQDYLAYMLGSTRAAGYVPSAPFTDKAEAWTEMENQLIKRFSKF
;
A
#
# COMPACT_ATOMS: atom_id res chain seq x y z
N ARG A 1 9.82 0.51 -16.66
CA ARG A 1 8.52 -0.06 -16.27
C ARG A 1 7.44 1.00 -16.28
N ARG A 2 6.23 0.56 -16.51
CA ARG A 2 5.08 1.46 -16.62
C ARG A 2 4.67 2.01 -15.28
N GLN A 3 4.21 3.25 -15.29
CA GLN A 3 3.43 3.83 -14.21
C GLN A 3 2.12 3.08 -14.08
N ARG A 4 1.73 2.73 -12.85
CA ARG A 4 0.49 1.99 -12.61
C ARG A 4 -0.43 2.78 -11.72
N GLN A 5 -1.66 2.98 -12.20
CA GLN A 5 -2.72 3.52 -11.37
C GLN A 5 -3.09 2.50 -10.31
N MET A 6 -3.24 2.97 -9.08
CA MET A 6 -3.59 2.15 -7.92
C MET A 6 -4.86 2.64 -7.29
N CYS A 7 -5.64 1.70 -6.76
CA CYS A 7 -6.77 1.98 -5.89
C CYS A 7 -6.45 1.41 -4.51
N ILE A 8 -6.56 2.25 -3.49
CA ILE A 8 -6.35 1.85 -2.09
C ILE A 8 -7.65 2.09 -1.34
N ARG A 9 -8.19 1.00 -0.77
CA ARG A 9 -9.42 1.05 0.04
C ARG A 9 -9.08 0.87 1.51
N ASP A 10 -9.55 1.81 2.32
CA ASP A 10 -9.40 1.74 3.76
C ASP A 10 -10.59 2.41 4.43
N ARG A 11 -11.13 1.77 5.46
CA ARG A 11 -12.27 2.29 6.24
C ARG A 11 -13.45 2.70 5.37
N GLY A 12 -13.73 1.92 4.33
CA GLY A 12 -14.84 2.15 3.41
C GLY A 12 -14.61 3.24 2.37
N GLN A 13 -13.44 3.86 2.35
CA GLN A 13 -13.09 4.89 1.37
C GLN A 13 -12.08 4.39 0.38
N SER A 14 -12.12 4.91 -0.84
CA SER A 14 -11.15 4.59 -1.89
C SER A 14 -10.38 5.84 -2.28
N VAL A 15 -9.08 5.70 -2.41
CA VAL A 15 -8.20 6.74 -2.96
C VAL A 15 -7.39 6.17 -4.10
N TYR A 16 -6.94 7.03 -4.99
CA TYR A 16 -6.22 6.66 -6.21
C TYR A 16 -4.89 7.38 -6.26
N THR A 17 -3.85 6.66 -6.69
CA THR A 17 -2.51 7.20 -6.84
C THR A 17 -1.76 6.45 -7.94
N LEU A 18 -0.46 6.70 -8.05
CA LEU A 18 0.41 6.03 -9.02
C LEU A 18 1.62 5.43 -8.32
N ARG A 19 2.07 4.29 -8.82
CA ARG A 19 3.32 3.66 -8.43
C ARG A 19 4.01 3.08 -9.65
N THR A 20 5.32 3.12 -9.67
CA THR A 20 6.16 2.35 -10.57
C THR A 20 7.27 1.67 -9.78
N TYR A 21 8.02 0.81 -10.45
CA TYR A 21 9.25 0.25 -9.89
C TYR A 21 10.43 0.68 -10.75
N LEU A 22 11.45 1.24 -10.10
CA LEU A 22 12.69 1.62 -10.74
C LEU A 22 13.81 0.77 -10.16
N ARG A 23 14.40 -0.09 -10.99
CA ARG A 23 15.46 -1.04 -10.57
C ARG A 23 15.03 -1.89 -9.35
N GLY A 24 13.77 -2.33 -9.35
CA GLY A 24 13.21 -3.15 -8.29
C GLY A 24 12.73 -2.40 -7.06
N ALA A 25 12.94 -1.08 -7.00
CA ALA A 25 12.49 -0.27 -5.88
C ALA A 25 11.19 0.49 -6.22
N PRO A 26 10.23 0.57 -5.30
CA PRO A 26 8.98 1.29 -5.53
C PRO A 26 9.21 2.80 -5.56
N VAL A 27 8.47 3.49 -6.43
CA VAL A 27 8.39 4.95 -6.47
C VAL A 27 6.93 5.33 -6.57
N PHE A 28 6.45 6.13 -5.62
CA PHE A 28 5.07 6.61 -5.57
C PHE A 28 4.93 8.03 -6.09
N LEU A 29 3.71 8.38 -6.48
CA LEU A 29 3.35 9.76 -6.79
C LEU A 29 3.37 10.58 -5.50
N GLY A 30 4.43 11.33 -5.32
CA GLY A 30 4.64 12.14 -4.11
C GLY A 30 6.08 12.55 -3.96
N LYS A 31 6.42 13.11 -2.80
CA LYS A 31 7.78 13.47 -2.40
C LYS A 31 7.88 13.56 -0.88
N TYR A 32 9.11 13.48 -0.38
CA TYR A 32 9.39 13.56 1.05
C TYR A 32 8.61 12.55 1.89
N GLY A 33 8.34 11.37 1.30
CA GLY A 33 7.60 10.30 1.97
C GLY A 33 6.09 10.49 2.04
N GLU A 34 5.54 11.54 1.43
CA GLU A 34 4.11 11.78 1.34
C GLU A 34 3.56 11.33 0.00
N ILE A 35 2.49 10.53 0.02
CA ILE A 35 1.83 10.00 -1.17
C ILE A 35 0.63 10.87 -1.51
N ILE A 36 0.62 11.41 -2.73
CA ILE A 36 -0.49 12.22 -3.22
C ILE A 36 -1.61 11.29 -3.69
N THR A 37 -2.81 11.50 -3.17
CA THR A 37 -3.98 10.66 -3.46
C THR A 37 -5.15 11.50 -3.96
N PHE A 38 -6.03 10.85 -4.72
CA PHE A 38 -7.18 11.49 -5.36
C PHE A 38 -8.44 10.67 -5.14
N PRO A 39 -9.62 11.32 -5.18
CA PRO A 39 -10.89 10.61 -5.03
C PRO A 39 -11.30 9.80 -6.26
N SER A 40 -10.67 10.03 -7.40
CA SER A 40 -10.96 9.31 -8.65
C SER A 40 -9.75 9.28 -9.58
N THR A 41 -9.75 8.35 -10.53
CA THR A 41 -8.72 8.29 -11.57
C THR A 41 -8.81 9.50 -12.52
N LYS A 42 -9.99 10.01 -12.73
CA LYS A 42 -10.20 11.21 -13.55
C LYS A 42 -9.55 12.44 -12.92
N HIS A 43 -9.71 12.60 -11.61
CA HIS A 43 -9.08 13.69 -10.86
C HIS A 43 -7.55 13.56 -10.92
N LEU A 44 -7.04 12.36 -10.69
CA LEU A 44 -5.61 12.04 -10.82
C LEU A 44 -5.11 12.44 -12.22
N GLY A 45 -5.80 12.01 -13.26
CA GLY A 45 -5.41 12.27 -14.65
C GLY A 45 -5.30 13.76 -14.98
N ARG A 46 -6.18 14.57 -14.43
CA ARG A 46 -6.11 16.02 -14.63
C ARG A 46 -4.94 16.66 -13.87
N TRP A 47 -4.73 16.21 -12.63
CA TRP A 47 -3.69 16.77 -11.76
C TRP A 47 -2.30 16.56 -12.33
N ILE A 48 -1.99 15.37 -12.85
CA ILE A 48 -0.64 15.04 -13.36
C ILE A 48 -0.24 15.86 -14.59
N LEU A 49 -1.21 16.38 -15.34
CA LEU A 49 -0.94 17.23 -16.51
C LEU A 49 -0.41 18.62 -16.11
N GLU A 50 -0.67 19.04 -14.87
CA GLU A 50 -0.35 20.38 -14.40
C GLU A 50 0.76 20.39 -13.34
N HIS A 51 1.22 19.21 -12.87
CA HIS A 51 2.15 19.10 -11.75
C HIS A 51 3.26 18.11 -12.07
N ASP A 52 4.49 18.54 -11.88
CA ASP A 52 5.67 17.69 -12.07
C ASP A 52 6.64 17.76 -10.88
N ASP A 53 6.24 18.40 -9.79
CA ASP A 53 7.06 18.51 -8.58
C ASP A 53 6.80 17.31 -7.66
N HIS A 54 7.26 16.14 -8.09
CA HIS A 54 7.15 14.88 -7.35
C HIS A 54 8.15 13.85 -7.90
N ASP A 55 8.31 12.76 -7.17
CA ASP A 55 9.34 11.75 -7.47
C ASP A 55 9.13 11.03 -8.79
N LEU A 56 7.87 10.82 -9.22
CA LEU A 56 7.61 10.14 -10.49
C LEU A 56 8.00 10.95 -11.72
N ALA A 57 8.03 12.27 -11.62
CA ALA A 57 8.40 13.11 -12.74
C ALA A 57 9.85 12.89 -13.19
N GLY A 58 10.71 12.37 -12.30
CA GLY A 58 12.09 12.03 -12.61
C GLY A 58 12.29 10.65 -13.24
N VAL A 59 11.23 9.85 -13.36
CA VAL A 59 11.31 8.50 -13.94
C VAL A 59 11.09 8.58 -15.43
N SER A 60 11.90 7.82 -16.21
CA SER A 60 11.90 7.89 -17.69
C SER A 60 10.53 7.59 -18.32
N THR A 61 9.70 6.80 -17.67
CA THR A 61 8.35 6.46 -18.18
C THR A 61 7.31 7.54 -17.91
N TRP A 62 7.66 8.61 -17.19
CA TRP A 62 6.71 9.68 -16.86
C TRP A 62 6.14 10.36 -18.09
N GLN A 63 6.99 10.66 -19.08
CA GLN A 63 6.54 11.33 -20.30
C GLN A 63 5.53 10.48 -21.07
N ASP A 64 5.71 9.16 -21.11
CA ASP A 64 4.76 8.26 -21.76
C ASP A 64 3.38 8.34 -21.10
N LEU A 65 3.34 8.44 -19.78
CA LEU A 65 2.09 8.60 -19.02
C LEU A 65 1.43 9.95 -19.35
N ILE A 66 2.22 11.01 -19.40
CA ILE A 66 1.71 12.35 -19.72
C ILE A 66 1.16 12.38 -21.15
N ASP A 67 1.84 11.76 -22.09
CA ASP A 67 1.36 11.67 -23.49
C ASP A 67 0.05 10.89 -23.57
N THR A 68 -0.08 9.81 -22.84
CA THR A 68 -1.33 9.04 -22.74
C THR A 68 -2.47 9.86 -22.16
N ALA A 69 -2.19 10.61 -21.09
CA ALA A 69 -3.19 11.47 -20.45
C ALA A 69 -3.62 12.62 -21.37
N ASN A 70 -2.67 13.23 -22.08
CA ASN A 70 -2.97 14.31 -23.05
C ASN A 70 -3.82 13.81 -24.22
N ALA A 71 -3.61 12.57 -24.65
CA ALA A 71 -4.42 11.96 -25.71
C ALA A 71 -5.81 11.52 -25.23
N GLY A 72 -6.12 11.66 -23.94
CA GLY A 72 -7.38 11.21 -23.37
C GLY A 72 -7.49 9.69 -23.25
N GLU A 73 -6.39 8.99 -23.32
CA GLU A 73 -6.35 7.53 -23.33
C GLU A 73 -6.03 6.90 -21.97
N LEU A 74 -5.91 7.71 -20.93
CA LEU A 74 -5.67 7.21 -19.60
C LEU A 74 -6.88 6.42 -19.11
N LYS A 75 -6.66 5.17 -18.69
CA LYS A 75 -7.75 4.29 -18.26
C LYS A 75 -8.44 4.82 -17.00
N VAL A 76 -9.76 4.76 -16.99
CA VAL A 76 -10.58 5.15 -15.83
C VAL A 76 -10.54 4.05 -14.75
N GLU A 77 -10.48 2.79 -15.19
CA GLU A 77 -10.50 1.65 -14.28
C GLU A 77 -9.10 1.22 -13.88
N VAL A 78 -8.95 0.88 -12.60
CA VAL A 78 -7.72 0.34 -12.06
C VAL A 78 -7.75 -1.17 -12.22
N HIS A 79 -6.66 -1.75 -12.74
CA HIS A 79 -6.54 -3.21 -12.84
C HIS A 79 -6.63 -3.85 -11.45
N PRO A 80 -7.33 -4.99 -11.30
CA PRO A 80 -7.46 -5.66 -9.99
C PRO A 80 -6.12 -5.93 -9.30
N ASP A 81 -5.06 -6.22 -10.05
CA ASP A 81 -3.73 -6.44 -9.46
C ASP A 81 -3.15 -5.19 -8.79
N ASN A 82 -3.67 -4.01 -9.11
CA ASN A 82 -3.26 -2.73 -8.55
C ASN A 82 -4.29 -2.17 -7.55
N SER A 83 -5.24 -2.99 -7.15
CA SER A 83 -6.24 -2.65 -6.13
C SER A 83 -5.86 -3.30 -4.81
N TYR A 84 -5.79 -2.49 -3.76
CA TYR A 84 -5.38 -2.89 -2.42
C TYR A 84 -6.49 -2.51 -1.45
N SER A 85 -6.95 -3.47 -0.65
CA SER A 85 -7.99 -3.22 0.34
C SER A 85 -7.51 -3.57 1.74
N PHE A 86 -7.64 -2.63 2.65
CA PHE A 86 -7.41 -2.83 4.08
C PHE A 86 -8.71 -3.07 4.83
N ASN A 87 -9.85 -2.95 4.13
CA ASN A 87 -11.16 -3.06 4.75
C ASN A 87 -11.34 -4.41 5.45
N GLY A 88 -11.67 -4.35 6.73
CA GLY A 88 -12.02 -5.52 7.51
C GLY A 88 -10.86 -6.36 8.03
N ILE A 89 -9.61 -6.07 7.65
CA ILE A 89 -8.47 -6.93 8.02
C ILE A 89 -8.31 -6.99 9.55
N ALA A 90 -8.27 -5.85 10.23
CA ALA A 90 -8.09 -5.83 11.69
C ALA A 90 -9.23 -6.56 12.41
N ALA A 91 -10.47 -6.37 11.97
CA ALA A 91 -11.61 -7.06 12.54
C ALA A 91 -11.53 -8.58 12.32
N ASP A 92 -11.08 -9.00 11.14
CA ASP A 92 -10.93 -10.42 10.82
C ASP A 92 -9.78 -11.05 11.61
N ILE A 93 -8.68 -10.34 11.82
CA ILE A 93 -7.59 -10.79 12.70
C ILE A 93 -8.13 -11.10 14.08
N ASN A 94 -8.97 -10.23 14.61
CA ASN A 94 -9.54 -10.39 15.96
C ASN A 94 -10.46 -11.60 16.09
N LYS A 95 -11.05 -12.06 14.98
CA LYS A 95 -11.90 -13.26 14.95
C LYS A 95 -11.11 -14.56 14.94
N GLY A 96 -9.83 -14.52 14.57
CA GLY A 96 -8.95 -15.68 14.47
C GLY A 96 -8.41 -15.92 13.07
N PRO A 97 -7.38 -16.78 12.93
CA PRO A 97 -6.70 -16.99 11.65
C PRO A 97 -7.59 -17.44 10.51
N ASP A 98 -8.61 -18.24 10.79
CA ASP A 98 -9.50 -18.77 9.75
C ASP A 98 -10.43 -17.71 9.15
N ALA A 99 -10.61 -16.59 9.83
CA ALA A 99 -11.45 -15.48 9.36
C ALA A 99 -10.71 -14.53 8.43
N VAL A 100 -9.39 -14.63 8.33
CA VAL A 100 -8.56 -13.71 7.57
C VAL A 100 -8.43 -14.15 6.12
N ASP A 101 -8.74 -13.26 5.18
CA ASP A 101 -8.39 -13.44 3.78
C ASP A 101 -6.88 -13.19 3.62
N THR A 102 -6.10 -14.26 3.53
CA THR A 102 -4.65 -14.17 3.48
C THR A 102 -4.13 -13.52 2.20
N ALA A 103 -4.85 -13.67 1.09
CA ALA A 103 -4.50 -13.00 -0.16
C ALA A 103 -4.65 -11.47 -0.02
N GLN A 104 -5.73 -11.03 0.59
CA GLN A 104 -5.95 -9.61 0.89
C GLN A 104 -4.87 -9.07 1.83
N MET A 105 -4.59 -9.79 2.90
CA MET A 105 -3.56 -9.39 3.87
C MET A 105 -2.17 -9.31 3.22
N SER A 106 -1.82 -10.28 2.38
CA SER A 106 -0.53 -10.31 1.70
C SER A 106 -0.35 -9.10 0.78
N LYS A 107 -1.36 -8.75 0.00
CA LYS A 107 -1.34 -7.56 -0.85
C LYS A 107 -1.23 -6.28 -0.02
N ALA A 108 -2.02 -6.17 1.03
CA ALA A 108 -1.99 -5.01 1.93
C ALA A 108 -0.60 -4.85 2.56
N TYR A 109 -0.01 -5.94 3.03
CA TYR A 109 1.32 -5.89 3.62
C TYR A 109 2.40 -5.47 2.60
N GLU A 110 2.31 -5.96 1.37
CA GLU A 110 3.20 -5.54 0.28
C GLU A 110 3.18 -4.01 0.10
N LEU A 111 1.99 -3.43 0.11
CA LEU A 111 1.85 -1.99 -0.02
C LEU A 111 2.45 -1.23 1.17
N LEU A 112 2.22 -1.72 2.39
CA LEU A 112 2.83 -1.15 3.60
C LEU A 112 4.36 -1.14 3.49
N ALA A 113 4.93 -2.27 3.06
CA ALA A 113 6.37 -2.41 2.92
C ALA A 113 6.93 -1.51 1.81
N ASP A 114 6.27 -1.45 0.66
CA ASP A 114 6.67 -0.60 -0.45
C ASP A 114 6.67 0.89 -0.07
N ALA A 115 5.62 1.34 0.62
CA ALA A 115 5.52 2.73 1.04
C ALA A 115 6.62 3.10 2.04
N ALA A 116 6.89 2.22 3.00
CA ALA A 116 7.96 2.43 3.98
C ALA A 116 9.34 2.47 3.30
N ASP A 117 9.59 1.58 2.35
CA ASP A 117 10.83 1.53 1.59
C ASP A 117 11.03 2.82 0.78
N TRP A 118 10.04 3.22 0.00
CA TRP A 118 10.12 4.45 -0.80
C TRP A 118 10.33 5.68 0.08
N ALA A 119 9.63 5.78 1.20
CA ALA A 119 9.72 6.90 2.13
C ALA A 119 11.01 6.87 2.96
N GLN A 120 11.77 5.78 2.92
CA GLN A 120 12.94 5.54 3.77
C GLN A 120 12.60 5.74 5.25
N ASP A 121 11.43 5.22 5.64
CA ASP A 121 10.92 5.31 6.99
C ASP A 121 11.01 3.94 7.67
N ASP A 122 11.73 3.90 8.77
CA ASP A 122 12.00 2.67 9.51
C ASP A 122 10.89 2.31 10.52
N SER A 123 9.81 3.06 10.56
CA SER A 123 8.73 2.87 11.55
C SER A 123 8.10 1.49 11.48
N LEU A 124 7.89 0.95 10.28
CA LEU A 124 7.33 -0.39 10.12
C LEU A 124 8.27 -1.46 10.68
N ASN A 125 9.55 -1.39 10.33
CA ASN A 125 10.55 -2.31 10.85
C ASN A 125 10.69 -2.18 12.37
N SER A 126 10.70 -0.97 12.89
CA SER A 126 10.81 -0.72 14.32
C SER A 126 9.62 -1.30 15.10
N LEU A 127 8.41 -1.16 14.55
CA LEU A 127 7.22 -1.76 15.14
C LEU A 127 7.34 -3.28 15.21
N LEU A 128 7.77 -3.91 14.12
CA LEU A 128 7.90 -5.36 14.04
C LEU A 128 9.05 -5.88 14.91
N LEU A 129 10.17 -5.16 14.97
CA LEU A 129 11.29 -5.54 15.85
C LEU A 129 10.91 -5.46 17.33
N ALA A 130 10.07 -4.50 17.69
CA ALA A 130 9.56 -4.36 19.05
C ALA A 130 8.44 -5.37 19.38
N ASN A 131 7.96 -6.10 18.38
CA ASN A 131 6.82 -7.01 18.55
C ASN A 131 7.08 -8.37 17.87
N PRO A 132 7.93 -9.23 18.49
CA PRO A 132 8.24 -10.55 17.92
C PRO A 132 7.01 -11.44 17.69
N ARG A 133 5.99 -11.32 18.54
CA ARG A 133 4.74 -12.08 18.37
C ARG A 133 4.01 -11.71 17.10
N MET A 134 4.02 -10.43 16.74
CA MET A 134 3.42 -9.97 15.49
C MET A 134 4.23 -10.45 14.29
N GLN A 135 5.56 -10.49 14.39
CA GLN A 135 6.39 -11.06 13.33
C GLN A 135 6.04 -12.53 13.08
N ASP A 136 5.93 -13.33 14.15
CA ASP A 136 5.57 -14.74 14.04
C ASP A 136 4.17 -14.92 13.44
N TYR A 137 3.22 -14.10 13.87
CA TYR A 137 1.86 -14.10 13.35
C TYR A 137 1.85 -13.83 11.84
N LEU A 138 2.50 -12.77 11.39
CA LEU A 138 2.57 -12.41 9.97
C LEU A 138 3.28 -13.49 9.15
N ALA A 139 4.38 -14.04 9.67
CA ALA A 139 5.09 -15.10 8.98
C ALA A 139 4.20 -16.34 8.78
N TYR A 140 3.41 -16.70 9.79
CA TYR A 140 2.46 -17.79 9.68
C TYR A 140 1.36 -17.47 8.64
N MET A 141 0.72 -16.31 8.78
CA MET A 141 -0.41 -15.92 7.92
C MET A 141 -0.01 -15.73 6.46
N LEU A 142 1.21 -15.23 6.21
CA LEU A 142 1.71 -14.96 4.86
C LEU A 142 2.49 -16.14 4.26
N GLY A 143 2.51 -17.28 4.93
CA GLY A 143 3.13 -18.49 4.40
C GLY A 143 4.65 -18.54 4.43
N SER A 144 5.27 -17.76 5.29
CA SER A 144 6.73 -17.77 5.47
C SER A 144 7.19 -18.98 6.28
N THR A 145 8.33 -19.56 5.91
CA THR A 145 8.95 -20.67 6.66
C THR A 145 9.58 -20.22 7.98
N ARG A 146 9.72 -18.92 8.20
CA ARG A 146 10.35 -18.34 9.37
C ARG A 146 9.70 -18.74 10.70
N ALA A 147 8.40 -19.00 10.66
CA ALA A 147 7.60 -19.30 11.84
C ALA A 147 7.35 -20.81 12.02
N ALA A 148 8.30 -21.67 11.62
CA ALA A 148 8.16 -23.13 11.72
C ALA A 148 7.73 -23.55 13.13
N GLY A 149 6.64 -24.32 13.22
CA GLY A 149 6.08 -24.81 14.48
C GLY A 149 5.20 -23.82 15.23
N TYR A 150 5.12 -22.57 14.79
CA TYR A 150 4.24 -21.59 15.40
C TYR A 150 2.81 -21.72 14.87
N VAL A 151 1.85 -21.69 15.79
CA VAL A 151 0.41 -21.63 15.47
C VAL A 151 -0.20 -20.49 16.29
N PRO A 152 -0.89 -19.53 15.66
CA PRO A 152 -1.53 -18.45 16.39
C PRO A 152 -2.59 -18.97 17.36
N SER A 153 -2.65 -18.39 18.55
CA SER A 153 -3.65 -18.73 19.56
C SER A 153 -4.30 -17.48 20.14
N ALA A 154 -5.56 -17.63 20.55
CA ALA A 154 -6.31 -16.54 21.19
C ALA A 154 -5.65 -16.08 22.49
N PRO A 155 -5.81 -14.81 22.88
CA PRO A 155 -6.53 -13.77 22.17
C PRO A 155 -5.74 -13.18 21.01
N PHE A 156 -6.45 -12.57 20.03
CA PHE A 156 -5.81 -11.97 18.85
C PHE A 156 -5.87 -10.44 18.84
N THR A 157 -6.36 -9.85 19.93
CA THR A 157 -6.53 -8.40 20.05
C THR A 157 -5.24 -7.63 19.85
N ASP A 158 -4.14 -8.14 20.39
CA ASP A 158 -2.81 -7.52 20.23
C ASP A 158 -2.34 -7.53 18.77
N LYS A 159 -2.66 -8.59 18.02
CA LYS A 159 -2.34 -8.66 16.58
C LYS A 159 -3.18 -7.69 15.77
N ALA A 160 -4.48 -7.58 16.10
CA ALA A 160 -5.37 -6.63 15.44
C ALA A 160 -4.94 -5.18 15.70
N GLU A 161 -4.55 -4.87 16.92
CA GLU A 161 -4.03 -3.54 17.29
C GLU A 161 -2.73 -3.21 16.56
N ALA A 162 -1.80 -4.17 16.49
CA ALA A 162 -0.54 -3.98 15.77
C ALA A 162 -0.78 -3.75 14.28
N TRP A 163 -1.71 -4.51 13.68
CA TRP A 163 -2.08 -4.31 12.28
C TRP A 163 -2.66 -2.91 12.03
N THR A 164 -3.56 -2.47 12.90
CA THR A 164 -4.15 -1.12 12.80
C THR A 164 -3.07 -0.04 12.86
N GLU A 165 -2.07 -0.22 13.71
CA GLU A 165 -0.96 0.71 13.79
C GLU A 165 -0.13 0.75 12.51
N MET A 166 0.08 -0.42 11.89
CA MET A 166 0.75 -0.52 10.58
C MET A 166 -0.06 0.18 9.49
N GLU A 167 -1.37 -0.02 9.44
CA GLU A 167 -2.26 0.71 8.52
C GLU A 167 -2.15 2.22 8.72
N ASN A 168 -2.17 2.67 9.95
CA ASN A 168 -2.10 4.10 10.26
C ASN A 168 -0.78 4.73 9.79
N GLN A 169 0.31 3.97 9.78
CA GLN A 169 1.59 4.45 9.23
C GLN A 169 1.50 4.75 7.73
N LEU A 170 0.71 3.97 6.99
CA LEU A 170 0.46 4.24 5.57
C LEU A 170 -0.48 5.43 5.39
N ILE A 171 -1.62 5.41 6.09
CA ILE A 171 -2.70 6.40 5.90
C ILE A 171 -2.22 7.82 6.21
N LYS A 172 -1.39 8.00 7.22
CA LYS A 172 -0.87 9.33 7.56
C LYS A 172 0.10 9.90 6.53
N ARG A 173 0.60 9.07 5.57
CA ARG A 173 1.42 9.55 4.44
C ARG A 173 0.58 10.19 3.35
N PHE A 174 -0.73 9.99 3.35
CA PHE A 174 -1.58 10.46 2.27
C PHE A 174 -1.79 11.97 2.34
N SER A 175 -1.48 12.65 1.22
CA SER A 175 -1.90 14.01 0.95
C SER A 175 -3.05 13.94 -0.04
N LYS A 176 -4.25 14.30 0.42
CA LYS A 176 -5.48 14.15 -0.37
C LYS A 176 -5.78 15.43 -1.16
N PHE A 177 -6.01 15.26 -2.45
CA PHE A 177 -6.31 16.37 -3.37
C PHE A 177 -7.67 16.25 -4.08
#